data_d055ec39c081698783d05521b416650d
#
_entry.id   d055ec39c081698783d05521b416650d
#
_cell.length_a   1.000
_cell.length_b   1.000
_cell.length_c   1.000
_cell.angle_alpha   90.00
_cell.angle_beta   90.00
_cell.angle_gamma   90.00
#
_symmetry.space_group_name_H-M   'P 1'
#
loop_
_entity.id
_entity.type
_entity.pdbx_description
1 polymer ?
#
loop_
_entity_poly.entity_id
_entity_poly.type
_entity_poly.pdbx_seq_one_letter_code
_entity_poly.pdbx_strand_id
1 'polypeptide(L)'
;MDMIGKKAKNCAELLAPAKINLTLEVLGKRDDGYHELRSIMHSVSVYDRITVEPNGTENISVFCSVPLPERNTARTAAELFRAHTGCSGVDIRIEKAIPSEAGLGGASADAAGVLRCMEQLFGRLPESELYSIGKKVGADVPFCLLGGCALAKGIGEKLTKLDPFEYPLLIVKGKAGISTGKLFSFIDEKPLSSDARINRADEFLADTAHPGLHNDLFPAAVSFAPDIEEYRQRLLSLGALDAMMTGSGSAVYGIFSDTESAKRAYEAFPDCEFRRVASTIPNVW
;
A
#
# COMPACT_ATOMS: atom_id res chain seq x y z
N MET A 1 32.52 -30.36 -19.03
CA MET A 1 31.61 -31.38 -18.59
C MET A 1 30.57 -30.72 -17.73
N ASP A 2 29.34 -30.79 -18.22
CA ASP A 2 28.09 -30.34 -17.63
C ASP A 2 27.95 -28.85 -17.25
N MET A 3 27.91 -28.04 -18.28
CA MET A 3 27.12 -26.82 -18.28
C MET A 3 25.65 -27.20 -18.48
N ILE A 4 24.99 -27.72 -17.42
CA ILE A 4 23.54 -27.82 -17.42
C ILE A 4 23.03 -26.39 -17.30
N GLY A 5 22.65 -25.84 -18.47
CA GLY A 5 22.01 -24.54 -18.56
C GLY A 5 20.80 -24.50 -17.66
N LYS A 6 20.80 -23.67 -16.62
CA LYS A 6 19.57 -23.24 -15.97
C LYS A 6 18.69 -22.66 -17.07
N LYS A 7 17.58 -23.37 -17.42
CA LYS A 7 16.54 -22.80 -18.26
C LYS A 7 16.15 -21.47 -17.64
N ALA A 8 16.42 -20.35 -18.32
CA ALA A 8 15.94 -19.05 -17.91
C ALA A 8 14.43 -19.19 -17.72
N LYS A 9 13.91 -18.75 -16.59
CA LYS A 9 12.47 -18.68 -16.38
C LYS A 9 11.94 -17.72 -17.44
N ASN A 10 11.04 -18.19 -18.30
CA ASN A 10 10.47 -17.36 -19.37
C ASN A 10 9.45 -16.34 -18.85
N CYS A 11 9.04 -16.46 -17.59
CA CYS A 11 8.01 -15.64 -16.96
C CYS A 11 8.17 -15.68 -15.43
N ALA A 12 7.91 -14.55 -14.77
CA ALA A 12 7.74 -14.45 -13.32
C ALA A 12 6.35 -13.93 -13.01
N GLU A 13 5.69 -14.54 -12.03
CA GLU A 13 4.36 -14.12 -11.56
C GLU A 13 4.36 -14.02 -10.03
N LEU A 14 3.78 -12.94 -9.51
CA LEU A 14 3.63 -12.66 -8.08
C LEU A 14 2.28 -12.02 -7.78
N LEU A 15 1.82 -12.21 -6.54
CA LEU A 15 0.71 -11.47 -5.96
C LEU A 15 1.27 -10.33 -5.11
N ALA A 16 0.99 -9.10 -5.50
CA ALA A 16 1.45 -7.88 -4.85
C ALA A 16 0.36 -7.39 -3.86
N PRO A 17 0.59 -7.47 -2.53
CA PRO A 17 -0.43 -7.13 -1.56
C PRO A 17 -0.61 -5.62 -1.39
N ALA A 18 -1.84 -5.23 -1.06
CA ALA A 18 -2.16 -3.92 -0.55
C ALA A 18 -1.54 -3.68 0.84
N LYS A 19 -1.59 -2.43 1.28
CA LYS A 19 -1.21 -2.02 2.65
C LYS A 19 -2.34 -1.24 3.30
N ILE A 20 -2.33 -1.22 4.62
CA ILE A 20 -3.09 -0.27 5.44
C ILE A 20 -2.15 0.50 6.36
N ASN A 21 -2.59 1.66 6.84
CA ASN A 21 -1.95 2.39 7.93
C ASN A 21 -2.80 2.15 9.19
N LEU A 22 -2.22 1.49 10.19
CA LEU A 22 -2.84 1.30 11.50
C LEU A 22 -2.82 2.62 12.29
N THR A 23 -1.69 3.34 12.20
CA THR A 23 -1.59 4.73 12.61
C THR A 23 -0.99 5.57 11.49
N LEU A 24 -1.36 6.84 11.38
CA LEU A 24 -0.73 7.82 10.48
C LEU A 24 -0.73 9.18 11.15
N GLU A 25 0.45 9.65 11.50
CA GLU A 25 0.72 10.94 12.12
C GLU A 25 1.43 11.85 11.12
N VAL A 26 1.00 13.10 10.99
CA VAL A 26 1.64 14.16 10.19
C VAL A 26 2.40 15.09 11.15
N LEU A 27 3.72 14.95 11.20
CA LEU A 27 4.57 15.65 12.19
C LEU A 27 4.92 17.06 11.77
N GLY A 28 4.73 17.43 10.51
CA GLY A 28 4.99 18.75 9.98
C GLY A 28 5.41 18.75 8.53
N LYS A 29 5.48 19.96 7.95
CA LYS A 29 5.96 20.17 6.58
C LYS A 29 7.47 20.34 6.57
N ARG A 30 8.13 19.73 5.60
CA ARG A 30 9.58 19.76 5.39
C ARG A 30 9.96 20.85 4.38
N ASP A 31 11.22 21.25 4.36
CA ASP A 31 11.74 22.24 3.41
C ASP A 31 11.70 21.77 1.95
N ASP A 32 11.67 20.45 1.73
CA ASP A 32 11.54 19.84 0.39
C ASP A 32 10.09 19.79 -0.14
N GLY A 33 9.14 20.34 0.64
CA GLY A 33 7.71 20.43 0.30
C GLY A 33 6.90 19.17 0.66
N TYR A 34 7.54 18.10 1.09
CA TYR A 34 6.88 16.91 1.64
C TYR A 34 6.52 17.09 3.12
N HIS A 35 5.78 16.12 3.67
CA HIS A 35 5.45 16.09 5.09
C HIS A 35 6.25 14.99 5.79
N GLU A 36 6.76 15.30 6.98
CA GLU A 36 7.34 14.29 7.87
C GLU A 36 6.20 13.49 8.47
N LEU A 37 6.24 12.18 8.28
CA LEU A 37 5.21 11.24 8.71
C LEU A 37 5.77 10.25 9.73
N ARG A 38 4.87 9.71 10.54
CA ARG A 38 5.09 8.53 11.37
C ARG A 38 3.88 7.63 11.25
N SER A 39 4.06 6.37 10.88
CA SER A 39 2.95 5.47 10.59
C SER A 39 3.33 4.02 10.90
N ILE A 40 2.42 3.27 11.50
CA ILE A 40 2.49 1.81 11.50
C ILE A 40 1.75 1.32 10.27
N MET A 41 2.49 0.67 9.38
CA MET A 41 1.95 0.11 8.14
C MET A 41 1.90 -1.40 8.22
N HIS A 42 0.87 -2.00 7.66
CA HIS A 42 0.72 -3.45 7.57
C HIS A 42 0.23 -3.90 6.20
N SER A 43 0.84 -4.97 5.66
CA SER A 43 0.35 -5.62 4.44
C SER A 43 -0.96 -6.36 4.71
N VAL A 44 -1.87 -6.38 3.72
CA VAL A 44 -3.18 -7.03 3.83
C VAL A 44 -3.46 -7.96 2.64
N SER A 45 -4.33 -8.95 2.84
CA SER A 45 -4.65 -10.02 1.88
C SER A 45 -5.58 -9.57 0.73
N VAL A 46 -5.31 -8.39 0.16
CA VAL A 46 -5.90 -7.89 -1.09
C VAL A 46 -4.75 -7.72 -2.07
N TYR A 47 -4.80 -8.37 -3.23
CA TYR A 47 -3.62 -8.50 -4.10
C TYR A 47 -3.92 -8.07 -5.52
N ASP A 48 -2.99 -7.37 -6.16
CA ASP A 48 -2.88 -7.32 -7.61
C ASP A 48 -1.99 -8.47 -8.09
N ARG A 49 -2.27 -9.00 -9.28
CA ARG A 49 -1.42 -10.02 -9.92
C ARG A 49 -0.49 -9.34 -10.89
N ILE A 50 0.80 -9.59 -10.74
CA ILE A 50 1.86 -9.04 -11.59
C ILE A 50 2.53 -10.18 -12.32
N THR A 51 2.55 -10.10 -13.65
CA THR A 51 3.29 -11.03 -14.52
C THR A 51 4.32 -10.24 -15.32
N VAL A 52 5.56 -10.70 -15.36
CA VAL A 52 6.65 -10.08 -16.10
C VAL A 52 7.32 -11.11 -17.01
N GLU A 53 7.47 -10.78 -18.28
CA GLU A 53 8.11 -11.62 -19.30
C GLU A 53 9.23 -10.84 -20.00
N PRO A 54 10.46 -11.38 -20.10
CA PRO A 54 11.50 -10.80 -20.95
C PRO A 54 11.06 -10.80 -22.41
N ASN A 55 11.19 -9.68 -23.12
CA ASN A 55 10.76 -9.58 -24.52
C ASN A 55 11.92 -9.53 -25.52
N GLY A 56 13.16 -9.69 -25.05
CA GLY A 56 14.35 -9.75 -25.88
C GLY A 56 14.71 -8.41 -26.57
N THR A 57 14.02 -7.34 -26.27
CA THR A 57 14.25 -5.98 -26.79
C THR A 57 14.75 -5.05 -25.68
N GLU A 58 14.83 -3.75 -25.95
CA GLU A 58 15.05 -2.75 -24.91
C GLU A 58 13.77 -2.11 -24.38
N ASN A 59 12.62 -2.43 -24.97
CA ASN A 59 11.35 -1.80 -24.65
C ASN A 59 10.75 -2.36 -23.37
N ILE A 60 9.99 -1.52 -22.68
CA ILE A 60 9.15 -1.90 -21.55
C ILE A 60 7.70 -1.61 -21.92
N SER A 61 6.87 -2.65 -21.95
CA SER A 61 5.44 -2.55 -22.22
C SER A 61 4.67 -2.84 -20.92
N VAL A 62 3.59 -2.10 -20.67
CA VAL A 62 2.71 -2.32 -19.52
C VAL A 62 1.28 -2.48 -20.01
N PHE A 63 0.69 -3.62 -19.70
CA PHE A 63 -0.71 -3.97 -19.96
C PHE A 63 -1.42 -4.10 -18.63
N CYS A 64 -2.54 -3.44 -18.46
CA CYS A 64 -3.30 -3.46 -17.22
C CYS A 64 -4.77 -3.71 -17.48
N SER A 65 -5.45 -4.41 -16.57
CA SER A 65 -6.89 -4.67 -16.63
C SER A 65 -7.76 -3.40 -16.50
N VAL A 66 -7.16 -2.30 -16.04
CA VAL A 66 -7.77 -0.96 -15.98
C VAL A 66 -6.87 0.07 -16.66
N PRO A 67 -7.41 1.19 -17.14
CA PRO A 67 -6.59 2.25 -17.72
C PRO A 67 -5.53 2.76 -16.74
N LEU A 68 -4.27 2.86 -17.20
CA LEU A 68 -3.17 3.48 -16.48
C LEU A 68 -2.59 4.64 -17.29
N PRO A 69 -2.01 5.65 -16.63
CA PRO A 69 -1.19 6.64 -17.31
C PRO A 69 -0.03 5.96 -18.04
N GLU A 70 0.41 6.52 -19.15
CA GLU A 70 1.57 6.01 -19.88
C GLU A 70 2.81 5.93 -18.98
N ARG A 71 3.06 6.97 -18.19
CA ARG A 71 4.08 6.98 -17.15
C ARG A 71 3.45 6.56 -15.82
N ASN A 72 3.61 5.32 -15.45
CA ASN A 72 3.11 4.71 -14.22
C ASN A 72 4.25 4.10 -13.40
N THR A 73 3.97 3.77 -12.15
CA THR A 73 4.97 3.24 -11.21
C THR A 73 5.57 1.90 -11.64
N ALA A 74 4.78 1.02 -12.25
CA ALA A 74 5.26 -0.28 -12.74
C ALA A 74 6.29 -0.11 -13.88
N ARG A 75 6.01 0.77 -14.85
CA ARG A 75 6.95 1.12 -15.90
C ARG A 75 8.22 1.75 -15.33
N THR A 76 8.08 2.74 -14.46
CA THR A 76 9.22 3.43 -13.83
C THR A 76 10.09 2.46 -13.03
N ALA A 77 9.50 1.50 -12.32
CA ALA A 77 10.21 0.46 -11.59
C ALA A 77 11.08 -0.40 -12.53
N ALA A 78 10.49 -0.88 -13.63
CA ALA A 78 11.20 -1.68 -14.61
C ALA A 78 12.31 -0.89 -15.33
N GLU A 79 12.07 0.37 -15.69
CA GLU A 79 13.07 1.26 -16.31
C GLU A 79 14.28 1.47 -15.39
N LEU A 80 14.03 1.74 -14.10
CA LEU A 80 15.10 1.94 -13.11
C LEU A 80 15.89 0.65 -12.85
N PHE A 81 15.21 -0.51 -12.74
CA PHE A 81 15.85 -1.79 -12.57
C PHE A 81 16.73 -2.12 -13.80
N ARG A 82 16.18 -1.95 -15.00
CA ARG A 82 16.93 -2.15 -16.25
C ARG A 82 18.14 -1.22 -16.36
N ALA A 83 17.98 0.06 -16.04
CA ALA A 83 19.08 1.03 -16.06
C ALA A 83 20.19 0.66 -15.07
N HIS A 84 19.86 0.02 -13.96
CA HIS A 84 20.81 -0.42 -12.94
C HIS A 84 21.54 -1.72 -13.33
N THR A 85 20.86 -2.67 -13.98
CA THR A 85 21.37 -4.02 -14.23
C THR A 85 21.83 -4.27 -15.66
N GLY A 86 21.38 -3.45 -16.62
CA GLY A 86 21.61 -3.66 -18.06
C GLY A 86 20.80 -4.84 -18.64
N CYS A 87 19.78 -5.35 -17.96
CA CYS A 87 18.96 -6.45 -18.45
C CYS A 87 18.13 -6.04 -19.68
N SER A 88 17.54 -7.03 -20.40
CA SER A 88 16.61 -6.77 -21.51
C SER A 88 15.34 -6.06 -21.03
N GLY A 89 14.57 -5.53 -21.99
CA GLY A 89 13.21 -5.05 -21.73
C GLY A 89 12.25 -6.18 -21.40
N VAL A 90 11.08 -5.79 -20.92
CA VAL A 90 10.05 -6.71 -20.42
C VAL A 90 8.65 -6.27 -20.84
N ASP A 91 7.76 -7.23 -20.95
CA ASP A 91 6.31 -7.05 -21.00
C ASP A 91 5.73 -7.33 -19.62
N ILE A 92 5.02 -6.35 -19.08
CA ILE A 92 4.41 -6.39 -17.75
C ILE A 92 2.90 -6.47 -17.92
N ARG A 93 2.26 -7.42 -17.23
CA ARG A 93 0.80 -7.54 -17.15
C ARG A 93 0.37 -7.35 -15.69
N ILE A 94 -0.66 -6.53 -15.49
CA ILE A 94 -1.20 -6.21 -14.16
C ILE A 94 -2.70 -6.49 -14.17
N GLU A 95 -3.13 -7.42 -13.32
CA GLU A 95 -4.55 -7.67 -13.05
C GLU A 95 -4.90 -6.99 -11.72
N LYS A 96 -5.66 -5.88 -11.80
CA LYS A 96 -6.00 -5.06 -10.64
C LYS A 96 -7.18 -5.64 -9.84
N ALA A 97 -6.98 -5.76 -8.53
CA ALA A 97 -8.03 -5.98 -7.55
C ALA A 97 -7.93 -4.99 -6.38
N ILE A 98 -6.79 -4.30 -6.22
CA ILE A 98 -6.63 -3.19 -5.28
C ILE A 98 -7.25 -1.94 -5.92
N PRO A 99 -8.29 -1.32 -5.31
CA PRO A 99 -8.94 -0.16 -5.89
C PRO A 99 -8.02 1.06 -5.95
N SER A 100 -8.17 1.86 -6.99
CA SER A 100 -7.42 3.11 -7.17
C SER A 100 -7.91 4.19 -6.20
N GLU A 101 -7.01 5.14 -5.86
CA GLU A 101 -7.32 6.29 -4.99
C GLU A 101 -8.01 5.90 -3.67
N ALA A 102 -7.57 4.78 -3.09
CA ALA A 102 -8.13 4.16 -1.90
C ALA A 102 -7.22 4.26 -0.65
N GLY A 103 -6.01 4.80 -0.77
CA GLY A 103 -5.05 4.79 0.34
C GLY A 103 -4.43 3.40 0.62
N LEU A 104 -4.72 2.40 -0.23
CA LEU A 104 -4.28 1.00 -0.09
C LEU A 104 -2.92 0.70 -0.74
N GLY A 105 -2.26 1.68 -1.33
CA GLY A 105 -0.91 1.55 -1.88
C GLY A 105 -0.80 0.73 -3.18
N GLY A 106 -1.89 0.54 -3.95
CA GLY A 106 -1.91 -0.36 -5.11
C GLY A 106 -0.83 -0.07 -6.16
N ALA A 107 -0.62 1.19 -6.54
CA ALA A 107 0.43 1.56 -7.49
C ALA A 107 1.85 1.26 -6.97
N SER A 108 2.08 1.36 -5.66
CA SER A 108 3.36 1.01 -5.02
C SER A 108 3.53 -0.50 -4.90
N ALA A 109 2.44 -1.24 -4.65
CA ALA A 109 2.41 -2.70 -4.67
C ALA A 109 2.76 -3.24 -6.07
N ASP A 110 2.16 -2.66 -7.12
CA ASP A 110 2.49 -3.03 -8.51
C ASP A 110 3.98 -2.85 -8.81
N ALA A 111 4.55 -1.70 -8.43
CA ALA A 111 5.97 -1.42 -8.63
C ALA A 111 6.88 -2.41 -7.87
N ALA A 112 6.55 -2.72 -6.61
CA ALA A 112 7.28 -3.70 -5.81
C ALA A 112 7.20 -5.09 -6.42
N GLY A 113 6.01 -5.51 -6.87
CA GLY A 113 5.80 -6.78 -7.58
C GLY A 113 6.63 -6.88 -8.85
N VAL A 114 6.67 -5.81 -9.66
CA VAL A 114 7.53 -5.74 -10.86
C VAL A 114 9.01 -5.90 -10.49
N LEU A 115 9.51 -5.16 -9.50
CA LEU A 115 10.90 -5.26 -9.05
C LEU A 115 11.26 -6.68 -8.60
N ARG A 116 10.39 -7.33 -7.81
CA ARG A 116 10.60 -8.71 -7.37
C ARG A 116 10.51 -9.73 -8.51
N CYS A 117 9.61 -9.53 -9.49
CA CYS A 117 9.58 -10.35 -10.70
C CYS A 117 10.88 -10.22 -11.51
N MET A 118 11.38 -8.99 -11.67
CA MET A 118 12.63 -8.77 -12.40
C MET A 118 13.83 -9.39 -11.69
N GLU A 119 13.89 -9.38 -10.35
CA GLU A 119 14.90 -10.12 -9.60
C GLU A 119 14.84 -11.63 -9.85
N GLN A 120 13.63 -12.20 -9.97
CA GLN A 120 13.48 -13.63 -10.27
C GLN A 120 13.97 -14.00 -11.68
N LEU A 121 13.82 -13.09 -12.63
CA LEU A 121 14.19 -13.29 -14.04
C LEU A 121 15.67 -13.01 -14.32
N PHE A 122 16.20 -11.94 -13.76
CA PHE A 122 17.52 -11.40 -14.13
C PHE A 122 18.57 -11.51 -13.03
N GLY A 123 18.18 -11.93 -11.83
CA GLY A 123 19.07 -12.08 -10.67
C GLY A 123 18.77 -11.08 -9.56
N ARG A 124 19.07 -11.53 -8.34
CA ARG A 124 18.84 -10.73 -7.13
C ARG A 124 19.83 -9.59 -7.03
N LEU A 125 19.31 -8.43 -6.63
CA LEU A 125 20.08 -7.29 -6.17
C LEU A 125 20.30 -7.36 -4.65
N PRO A 126 21.33 -6.71 -4.12
CA PRO A 126 21.40 -6.41 -2.69
C PRO A 126 20.14 -5.65 -2.27
N GLU A 127 19.54 -6.01 -1.13
CA GLU A 127 18.31 -5.38 -0.65
C GLU A 127 18.41 -3.84 -0.60
N SER A 128 19.57 -3.31 -0.17
CA SER A 128 19.81 -1.86 -0.13
C SER A 128 19.69 -1.17 -1.49
N GLU A 129 20.11 -1.84 -2.58
CA GLU A 129 20.02 -1.34 -3.95
C GLU A 129 18.57 -1.39 -4.45
N LEU A 130 17.89 -2.51 -4.19
CA LEU A 130 16.47 -2.67 -4.54
C LEU A 130 15.60 -1.62 -3.83
N TYR A 131 15.84 -1.39 -2.53
CA TYR A 131 15.17 -0.32 -1.78
C TYR A 131 15.49 1.08 -2.33
N SER A 132 16.73 1.31 -2.74
CA SER A 132 17.12 2.59 -3.38
C SER A 132 16.38 2.83 -4.69
N ILE A 133 16.18 1.78 -5.49
CA ILE A 133 15.34 1.83 -6.70
C ILE A 133 13.89 2.10 -6.31
N GLY A 134 13.34 1.34 -5.37
CA GLY A 134 11.96 1.49 -4.90
C GLY A 134 11.65 2.91 -4.40
N LYS A 135 12.53 3.51 -3.63
CA LYS A 135 12.41 4.88 -3.14
C LYS A 135 12.31 5.92 -4.27
N LYS A 136 13.02 5.72 -5.38
CA LYS A 136 12.94 6.61 -6.55
C LYS A 136 11.61 6.46 -7.31
N VAL A 137 10.92 5.33 -7.18
CA VAL A 137 9.62 5.09 -7.79
C VAL A 137 8.49 5.75 -6.99
N GLY A 138 8.52 5.58 -5.65
CA GLY A 138 7.49 6.15 -4.77
C GLY A 138 7.75 5.87 -3.29
N ALA A 139 7.18 6.69 -2.41
CA ALA A 139 7.41 6.66 -0.97
C ALA A 139 6.98 5.33 -0.30
N ASP A 140 5.87 4.72 -0.76
CA ASP A 140 5.36 3.47 -0.21
C ASP A 140 6.00 2.21 -0.83
N VAL A 141 6.78 2.35 -1.93
CA VAL A 141 7.39 1.19 -2.61
C VAL A 141 8.39 0.44 -1.71
N PRO A 142 9.23 1.11 -0.90
CA PRO A 142 10.08 0.43 0.08
C PRO A 142 9.27 -0.44 1.06
N PHE A 143 8.14 0.04 1.57
CA PHE A 143 7.28 -0.77 2.43
C PHE A 143 6.68 -1.97 1.67
N CYS A 144 6.20 -1.78 0.45
CA CYS A 144 5.69 -2.87 -0.37
C CYS A 144 6.76 -3.92 -0.70
N LEU A 145 8.04 -3.53 -0.81
CA LEU A 145 9.17 -4.46 -0.95
C LEU A 145 9.48 -5.20 0.35
N LEU A 146 9.35 -4.56 1.52
CA LEU A 146 9.56 -5.16 2.83
C LEU A 146 8.44 -6.15 3.16
N GLY A 147 7.20 -5.70 3.01
CA GLY A 147 6.02 -6.44 3.42
C GLY A 147 5.87 -6.62 4.94
N GLY A 148 4.81 -7.31 5.34
CA GLY A 148 4.51 -7.56 6.75
C GLY A 148 4.11 -6.30 7.52
N CYS A 149 4.75 -6.02 8.65
CA CYS A 149 4.50 -4.85 9.50
C CYS A 149 5.75 -4.00 9.68
N ALA A 150 5.62 -2.68 9.64
CA ALA A 150 6.72 -1.76 9.88
C ALA A 150 6.27 -0.41 10.45
N LEU A 151 7.13 0.20 11.27
CA LEU A 151 7.08 1.62 11.59
C LEU A 151 7.79 2.39 10.47
N ALA A 152 7.03 3.20 9.76
CA ALA A 152 7.50 4.07 8.68
C ALA A 152 7.66 5.50 9.20
N LYS A 153 8.77 6.15 8.85
CA LYS A 153 9.11 7.55 9.15
C LYS A 153 9.59 8.26 7.88
N GLY A 154 9.88 9.55 7.99
CA GLY A 154 10.22 10.37 6.83
C GLY A 154 8.97 10.68 6.03
N ILE A 155 9.01 10.49 4.71
CA ILE A 155 7.82 10.55 3.84
C ILE A 155 7.13 9.18 3.73
N GLY A 156 7.54 8.16 4.55
CA GLY A 156 7.10 6.77 4.53
C GLY A 156 8.21 5.77 4.17
N GLU A 157 9.40 6.24 3.81
CA GLU A 157 10.50 5.44 3.27
C GLU A 157 11.49 4.91 4.31
N LYS A 158 11.51 5.45 5.53
CA LYS A 158 12.41 5.01 6.60
C LYS A 158 11.72 3.96 7.44
N LEU A 159 12.03 2.69 7.20
CA LEU A 159 11.30 1.56 7.75
C LEU A 159 12.06 0.90 8.90
N THR A 160 11.34 0.63 9.98
CA THR A 160 11.76 -0.28 11.05
C THR A 160 10.78 -1.44 11.08
N LYS A 161 11.24 -2.65 10.77
CA LYS A 161 10.39 -3.85 10.78
C LYS A 161 9.86 -4.10 12.19
N LEU A 162 8.58 -4.45 12.28
CA LEU A 162 7.87 -4.83 13.49
C LEU A 162 7.39 -6.27 13.38
N ASP A 163 7.10 -6.89 14.52
CA ASP A 163 6.39 -8.15 14.54
C ASP A 163 4.97 -7.92 13.97
N PRO A 164 4.49 -8.82 13.09
CA PRO A 164 3.20 -8.66 12.46
C PRO A 164 2.06 -8.92 13.46
N PHE A 165 0.95 -8.21 13.27
CA PHE A 165 -0.30 -8.41 13.98
C PHE A 165 -1.25 -9.22 13.12
N GLU A 166 -2.11 -10.03 13.75
CA GLU A 166 -3.13 -10.83 13.04
C GLU A 166 -4.50 -10.23 13.27
N TYR A 167 -5.00 -9.46 12.31
CA TYR A 167 -6.31 -8.83 12.37
C TYR A 167 -7.20 -9.29 11.22
N PRO A 168 -8.38 -9.87 11.51
CA PRO A 168 -9.47 -9.98 10.55
C PRO A 168 -10.02 -8.61 10.21
N LEU A 169 -10.20 -8.33 8.92
CA LEU A 169 -10.55 -7.01 8.41
C LEU A 169 -11.79 -7.06 7.50
N LEU A 170 -12.59 -6.01 7.53
CA LEU A 170 -13.45 -5.63 6.42
C LEU A 170 -12.98 -4.28 5.88
N ILE A 171 -12.62 -4.23 4.60
CA ILE A 171 -12.22 -3.02 3.89
C ILE A 171 -13.37 -2.61 2.97
N VAL A 172 -13.76 -1.34 3.04
CA VAL A 172 -14.83 -0.76 2.23
C VAL A 172 -14.38 0.55 1.61
N LYS A 173 -14.86 0.87 0.38
CA LYS A 173 -14.59 2.12 -0.30
C LYS A 173 -15.83 2.56 -1.07
N GLY A 174 -16.20 3.82 -0.94
CA GLY A 174 -17.20 4.47 -1.75
C GLY A 174 -16.70 4.83 -3.15
N LYS A 175 -17.55 5.50 -3.92
CA LYS A 175 -17.23 5.91 -5.30
C LYS A 175 -16.18 7.03 -5.36
N ALA A 176 -16.11 7.88 -4.34
CA ALA A 176 -15.15 8.97 -4.31
C ALA A 176 -13.72 8.46 -4.15
N GLY A 177 -12.81 8.95 -5.00
CA GLY A 177 -11.36 8.82 -4.83
C GLY A 177 -10.79 10.11 -4.25
N ILE A 178 -9.71 10.02 -3.48
CA ILE A 178 -9.00 11.18 -2.95
C ILE A 178 -7.58 11.20 -3.50
N SER A 179 -7.24 12.29 -4.19
CA SER A 179 -5.86 12.54 -4.60
C SER A 179 -5.02 12.92 -3.39
N THR A 180 -3.97 12.15 -3.11
CA THR A 180 -3.03 12.39 -2.00
C THR A 180 -2.46 13.81 -2.05
N GLY A 181 -2.05 14.28 -3.24
CA GLY A 181 -1.50 15.64 -3.38
C GLY A 181 -2.51 16.74 -3.04
N LYS A 182 -3.77 16.60 -3.47
CA LYS A 182 -4.83 17.57 -3.12
C LYS A 182 -5.12 17.59 -1.63
N LEU A 183 -5.11 16.41 -0.97
CA LEU A 183 -5.34 16.32 0.47
C LEU A 183 -4.22 17.01 1.26
N PHE A 184 -2.95 16.76 0.92
CA PHE A 184 -1.83 17.43 1.56
C PHE A 184 -1.82 18.94 1.30
N SER A 185 -2.17 19.41 0.10
CA SER A 185 -2.33 20.85 -0.17
C SER A 185 -3.43 21.46 0.70
N PHE A 186 -4.52 20.74 0.93
CA PHE A 186 -5.61 21.23 1.79
C PHE A 186 -5.20 21.39 3.25
N ILE A 187 -4.43 20.44 3.81
CA ILE A 187 -3.95 20.55 5.20
C ILE A 187 -2.85 21.62 5.35
N ASP A 188 -2.13 21.97 4.28
CA ASP A 188 -1.20 23.08 4.27
C ASP A 188 -1.93 24.44 4.44
N GLU A 189 -3.12 24.56 3.84
CA GLU A 189 -3.95 25.76 3.97
C GLU A 189 -4.73 25.79 5.29
N LYS A 190 -5.09 24.64 5.82
CA LYS A 190 -5.84 24.45 7.07
C LYS A 190 -5.08 23.48 7.98
N PRO A 191 -4.07 23.97 8.72
CA PRO A 191 -3.24 23.11 9.54
C PRO A 191 -4.06 22.25 10.51
N LEU A 192 -3.63 21.01 10.67
CA LEU A 192 -4.18 20.06 11.63
C LEU A 192 -4.09 20.66 13.05
N SER A 193 -5.08 20.42 13.90
CA SER A 193 -5.06 20.89 15.29
C SER A 193 -3.84 20.36 16.03
N SER A 194 -3.24 21.20 16.89
CA SER A 194 -1.95 20.96 17.56
C SER A 194 -1.95 19.85 18.65
N ASP A 195 -2.97 19.02 18.74
CA ASP A 195 -2.96 17.80 19.57
C ASP A 195 -1.96 16.73 19.07
N ALA A 196 -1.23 17.05 17.98
CA ALA A 196 -0.21 16.25 17.30
C ALA A 196 1.05 15.92 18.12
N ARG A 197 1.04 16.07 19.45
CA ARG A 197 2.14 15.62 20.32
C ARG A 197 1.92 14.27 20.96
N ILE A 198 0.77 13.63 20.70
CA ILE A 198 0.47 12.29 21.20
C ILE A 198 1.13 11.31 20.25
N ASN A 199 2.01 10.47 20.78
CA ASN A 199 2.74 9.47 20.05
C ASN A 199 1.82 8.26 19.76
N ARG A 200 0.91 8.39 18.80
CA ARG A 200 -0.11 7.39 18.46
C ARG A 200 0.47 6.04 18.08
N ALA A 201 1.62 6.05 17.41
CA ALA A 201 2.28 4.80 17.07
C ALA A 201 2.78 4.05 18.31
N ASP A 202 3.33 4.76 19.34
CA ASP A 202 3.77 4.10 20.57
C ASP A 202 2.58 3.68 21.43
N GLU A 203 1.49 4.44 21.46
CA GLU A 203 0.23 4.05 22.13
C GLU A 203 -0.32 2.77 21.51
N PHE A 204 -0.39 2.70 20.18
CA PHE A 204 -0.83 1.50 19.47
C PHE A 204 0.04 0.28 19.81
N LEU A 205 1.37 0.45 19.82
CA LEU A 205 2.31 -0.65 20.13
C LEU A 205 2.24 -1.09 21.59
N ALA A 206 1.79 -0.23 22.51
CA ALA A 206 1.64 -0.58 23.91
C ALA A 206 0.42 -1.48 24.19
N ASP A 207 -0.64 -1.39 23.36
CA ASP A 207 -1.84 -2.22 23.49
C ASP A 207 -2.42 -2.60 22.13
N THR A 208 -1.86 -3.64 21.53
CA THR A 208 -2.30 -4.15 20.22
C THR A 208 -3.60 -4.96 20.29
N ALA A 209 -4.04 -5.36 21.47
CA ALA A 209 -5.30 -6.07 21.64
C ALA A 209 -6.53 -5.12 21.56
N HIS A 210 -6.32 -3.85 21.91
CA HIS A 210 -7.32 -2.79 21.77
C HIS A 210 -6.77 -1.70 20.84
N PRO A 211 -6.71 -1.97 19.53
CA PRO A 211 -6.01 -1.10 18.60
C PRO A 211 -6.64 0.28 18.57
N GLY A 212 -5.90 1.29 19.04
CA GLY A 212 -6.26 2.70 18.88
C GLY A 212 -5.84 3.16 17.50
N LEU A 213 -6.68 2.91 16.49
CA LEU A 213 -6.41 3.33 15.11
C LEU A 213 -6.44 4.85 14.99
N HIS A 214 -5.51 5.41 14.21
CA HIS A 214 -5.41 6.85 14.09
C HIS A 214 -4.96 7.27 12.69
N ASN A 215 -5.53 8.38 12.19
CA ASN A 215 -5.11 8.97 10.92
C ASN A 215 -5.35 10.48 10.93
N ASP A 216 -4.28 11.27 11.01
CA ASP A 216 -4.35 12.73 11.02
C ASP A 216 -4.98 13.31 9.75
N LEU A 217 -4.95 12.59 8.64
CA LEU A 217 -5.56 13.04 7.38
C LEU A 217 -7.09 12.85 7.37
N PHE A 218 -7.64 12.05 8.30
CA PHE A 218 -9.04 11.66 8.31
C PHE A 218 -10.01 12.85 8.35
N PRO A 219 -9.86 13.85 9.24
CA PRO A 219 -10.79 14.99 9.28
C PRO A 219 -10.81 15.79 7.97
N ALA A 220 -9.64 15.94 7.34
CA ALA A 220 -9.53 16.59 6.04
C ALA A 220 -10.19 15.75 4.94
N ALA A 221 -9.94 14.44 4.91
CA ALA A 221 -10.49 13.52 3.92
C ALA A 221 -12.03 13.48 3.92
N VAL A 222 -12.66 13.54 5.09
CA VAL A 222 -14.13 13.63 5.23
C VAL A 222 -14.70 14.85 4.51
N SER A 223 -13.96 15.96 4.41
CA SER A 223 -14.38 17.14 3.65
C SER A 223 -14.43 16.90 2.13
N PHE A 224 -13.67 15.93 1.61
CA PHE A 224 -13.65 15.54 0.19
C PHE A 224 -14.62 14.39 -0.12
N ALA A 225 -14.79 13.47 0.84
CA ALA A 225 -15.62 12.28 0.70
C ALA A 225 -16.34 12.01 2.04
N PRO A 226 -17.51 12.62 2.29
CA PRO A 226 -18.26 12.48 3.56
C PRO A 226 -18.67 11.04 3.89
N ASP A 227 -18.83 10.19 2.90
CA ASP A 227 -19.12 8.75 3.04
C ASP A 227 -18.04 7.97 3.82
N ILE A 228 -16.81 8.49 3.92
CA ILE A 228 -15.74 7.91 4.73
C ILE A 228 -16.15 7.80 6.21
N GLU A 229 -16.72 8.88 6.80
CA GLU A 229 -17.19 8.85 8.18
C GLU A 229 -18.43 7.97 8.34
N GLU A 230 -19.34 7.98 7.37
CA GLU A 230 -20.51 7.09 7.38
C GLU A 230 -20.09 5.62 7.41
N TYR A 231 -19.14 5.21 6.54
CA TYR A 231 -18.62 3.85 6.52
C TYR A 231 -17.91 3.49 7.82
N ARG A 232 -17.13 4.41 8.38
CA ARG A 232 -16.44 4.20 9.66
C ARG A 232 -17.44 3.93 10.78
N GLN A 233 -18.45 4.76 10.94
CA GLN A 233 -19.49 4.58 11.98
C GLN A 233 -20.28 3.29 11.76
N ARG A 234 -20.57 2.95 10.51
CA ARG A 234 -21.28 1.72 10.16
C ARG A 234 -20.45 0.47 10.50
N LEU A 235 -19.14 0.46 10.23
CA LEU A 235 -18.25 -0.63 10.64
C LEU A 235 -18.26 -0.82 12.17
N LEU A 236 -18.15 0.27 12.93
CA LEU A 236 -18.22 0.23 14.40
C LEU A 236 -19.56 -0.30 14.88
N SER A 237 -20.69 0.15 14.32
CA SER A 237 -22.03 -0.32 14.70
C SER A 237 -22.27 -1.81 14.37
N LEU A 238 -21.49 -2.38 13.45
CA LEU A 238 -21.54 -3.79 13.05
C LEU A 238 -20.55 -4.66 13.85
N GLY A 239 -19.92 -4.12 14.89
CA GLY A 239 -19.08 -4.86 15.82
C GLY A 239 -17.60 -4.87 15.47
N ALA A 240 -17.13 -3.95 14.63
CA ALA A 240 -15.69 -3.73 14.53
C ALA A 240 -15.13 -3.24 15.87
N LEU A 241 -13.99 -3.79 16.28
CA LEU A 241 -13.28 -3.40 17.50
C LEU A 241 -12.79 -1.94 17.38
N ASP A 242 -12.35 -1.58 16.18
CA ASP A 242 -12.04 -0.21 15.77
C ASP A 242 -12.14 -0.09 14.25
N ALA A 243 -12.27 1.14 13.72
CA ALA A 243 -12.35 1.42 12.29
C ALA A 243 -11.71 2.75 11.94
N MET A 244 -10.95 2.78 10.85
CA MET A 244 -10.25 3.97 10.39
C MET A 244 -10.05 3.98 8.88
N MET A 245 -9.85 5.18 8.32
CA MET A 245 -9.39 5.38 6.94
C MET A 245 -7.92 5.01 6.81
N THR A 246 -7.53 4.38 5.69
CA THR A 246 -6.12 4.10 5.40
C THR A 246 -5.49 5.15 4.48
N GLY A 247 -4.26 5.53 4.76
CA GLY A 247 -3.50 6.49 3.95
C GLY A 247 -4.26 7.81 3.78
N SER A 248 -4.27 8.34 2.56
CA SER A 248 -5.03 9.52 2.18
C SER A 248 -6.52 9.23 1.87
N GLY A 249 -6.95 7.99 2.03
CA GLY A 249 -8.30 7.56 1.71
C GLY A 249 -8.46 7.21 0.22
N SER A 250 -9.68 6.88 -0.21
CA SER A 250 -10.95 6.97 0.53
C SER A 250 -11.38 5.64 1.19
N ALA A 251 -10.57 4.57 1.14
CA ALA A 251 -10.96 3.33 1.80
C ALA A 251 -10.92 3.44 3.33
N VAL A 252 -11.92 2.83 3.95
CA VAL A 252 -12.03 2.64 5.38
C VAL A 252 -11.96 1.16 5.67
N TYR A 253 -11.35 0.78 6.78
CA TYR A 253 -11.32 -0.60 7.23
C TYR A 253 -11.73 -0.70 8.69
N GLY A 254 -12.37 -1.81 9.04
CA GLY A 254 -12.67 -2.20 10.43
C GLY A 254 -11.88 -3.45 10.79
N ILE A 255 -11.38 -3.48 12.03
CA ILE A 255 -10.78 -4.65 12.66
C ILE A 255 -11.88 -5.41 13.41
N PHE A 256 -11.97 -6.71 13.22
CA PHE A 256 -12.96 -7.58 13.88
C PHE A 256 -12.28 -8.61 14.77
N SER A 257 -13.03 -9.16 15.71
CA SER A 257 -12.54 -10.23 16.60
C SER A 257 -12.22 -11.52 15.85
N ASP A 258 -12.93 -11.77 14.75
CA ASP A 258 -12.81 -12.97 13.93
C ASP A 258 -13.32 -12.72 12.49
N THR A 259 -12.94 -13.62 11.59
CA THR A 259 -13.30 -13.53 10.17
C THR A 259 -14.81 -13.66 9.93
N GLU A 260 -15.53 -14.42 10.73
CA GLU A 260 -16.99 -14.60 10.58
C GLU A 260 -17.75 -13.33 10.93
N SER A 261 -17.29 -12.57 11.91
CA SER A 261 -17.83 -11.26 12.23
C SER A 261 -17.61 -10.27 11.10
N ALA A 262 -16.42 -10.25 10.49
CA ALA A 262 -16.13 -9.44 9.32
C ALA A 262 -17.00 -9.83 8.10
N LYS A 263 -17.27 -11.13 7.88
CA LYS A 263 -18.17 -11.62 6.82
C LYS A 263 -19.61 -11.19 7.06
N ARG A 264 -20.12 -11.24 8.30
CA ARG A 264 -21.47 -10.75 8.60
C ARG A 264 -21.61 -9.27 8.30
N ALA A 265 -20.61 -8.48 8.69
CA ALA A 265 -20.58 -7.05 8.41
C ALA A 265 -20.50 -6.72 6.91
N TYR A 266 -19.85 -7.56 6.09
CA TYR A 266 -19.71 -7.40 4.65
C TYR A 266 -21.04 -7.22 3.94
N GLU A 267 -22.09 -7.94 4.33
CA GLU A 267 -23.41 -7.88 3.69
C GLU A 267 -24.10 -6.52 3.87
N ALA A 268 -23.68 -5.75 4.86
CA ALA A 268 -24.25 -4.45 5.13
C ALA A 268 -23.77 -3.32 4.20
N PHE A 269 -22.84 -3.57 3.27
CA PHE A 269 -22.29 -2.56 2.35
C PHE A 269 -22.60 -2.88 0.87
N PRO A 270 -23.89 -3.03 0.47
CA PRO A 270 -24.25 -3.41 -0.90
C PRO A 270 -23.90 -2.33 -1.94
N ASP A 271 -23.92 -1.06 -1.55
CA ASP A 271 -23.82 0.09 -2.45
C ASP A 271 -22.42 0.70 -2.56
N CYS A 272 -21.42 0.15 -1.87
CA CYS A 272 -20.04 0.59 -1.97
C CYS A 272 -19.40 0.12 -3.30
N GLU A 273 -18.42 0.89 -3.80
CA GLU A 273 -17.68 0.53 -5.01
C GLU A 273 -16.81 -0.71 -4.79
N PHE A 274 -16.22 -0.80 -3.60
CA PHE A 274 -15.34 -1.90 -3.23
C PHE A 274 -15.61 -2.34 -1.79
N ARG A 275 -15.70 -3.65 -1.58
CA ARG A 275 -15.69 -4.29 -0.26
C ARG A 275 -14.96 -5.60 -0.30
N ARG A 276 -14.16 -5.88 0.74
CA ARG A 276 -13.39 -7.12 0.84
C ARG A 276 -13.17 -7.52 2.28
N VAL A 277 -13.56 -8.75 2.62
CA VAL A 277 -13.06 -9.40 3.84
C VAL A 277 -11.60 -9.78 3.59
N ALA A 278 -10.72 -9.36 4.47
CA ALA A 278 -9.28 -9.52 4.37
C ALA A 278 -8.68 -9.83 5.73
N SER A 279 -7.38 -10.03 5.77
CA SER A 279 -6.59 -10.11 7.00
C SER A 279 -5.27 -9.36 6.79
N THR A 280 -4.64 -8.96 7.87
CA THR A 280 -3.21 -8.63 7.85
C THR A 280 -2.38 -9.87 7.52
N ILE A 281 -1.24 -9.68 6.86
CA ILE A 281 -0.36 -10.78 6.43
C ILE A 281 1.08 -10.55 6.90
N PRO A 282 1.72 -11.56 7.54
CA PRO A 282 3.02 -11.40 8.16
C PRO A 282 4.20 -11.39 7.17
N ASN A 283 4.06 -12.10 6.06
CA ASN A 283 5.10 -12.23 5.04
C ASN A 283 4.51 -12.02 3.65
N VAL A 284 5.30 -11.47 2.74
CA VAL A 284 4.87 -11.11 1.39
C VAL A 284 5.73 -11.84 0.34
N TRP A 285 7.04 -11.81 0.48
CA TRP A 285 8.01 -12.30 -0.51
C TRP A 285 8.83 -13.48 -0.01
#